data_40f2bfd4ede76a7c385e0194a4d3bb9c
#
_entry.id   40f2bfd4ede76a7c385e0194a4d3bb9c
#
_cell.length_a   1.000
_cell.length_b   1.000
_cell.length_c   1.000
_cell.angle_alpha   90.00
_cell.angle_beta   90.00
_cell.angle_gamma   90.00
#
_symmetry.space_group_name_H-M   'P 1'
#
loop_
_entity.id
_entity.type
_entity.pdbx_description
1 polymer ?
#
loop_
_entity_poly.entity_id
_entity_poly.type
_entity_poly.pdbx_seq_one_letter_code
_entity_poly.pdbx_strand_id
1 'polypeptide(L)'
;YDVRTRLRILSLFLSFIETQNAKKLEDISINHIAAAFEASTDQNHFRSTIREFLSFAAENGWMPTNLSCFVPKIRRHRGVPTVYSTDDIETCLASIDRTTQSGKRTYAELLICARLGLRNTDACELKFSDIDWVKKTISIVQMKTGIPLVLPLLPEIEDAINRYIAARPQSDLSFIFLRHKAPYYPLRNSTLDYELQKLLEENGINTDGKKKGAHTLRSSLASSLLKEGIH
;
A
#
# COMPACT_ATOMS: atom_id res chain seq x y z
N TYR A 1 9.70 -0.99 -1.74
CA TYR A 1 10.07 -0.53 -0.38
C TYR A 1 10.58 0.89 -0.47
N ASP A 2 10.12 1.73 0.47
CA ASP A 2 10.58 3.10 0.59
C ASP A 2 12.08 3.13 0.93
N VAL A 3 12.86 3.82 0.13
CA VAL A 3 14.31 4.02 0.32
C VAL A 3 14.62 4.54 1.73
N ARG A 4 13.78 5.41 2.27
CA ARG A 4 13.92 5.95 3.63
C ARG A 4 13.87 4.86 4.70
N THR A 5 12.95 3.90 4.58
CA THR A 5 12.84 2.76 5.51
C THR A 5 14.10 1.90 5.46
N ARG A 6 14.61 1.62 4.26
CA ARG A 6 15.86 0.86 4.09
C ARG A 6 17.06 1.59 4.68
N LEU A 7 17.20 2.89 4.41
CA LEU A 7 18.28 3.70 4.98
C LEU A 7 18.21 3.74 6.51
N ARG A 8 17.02 3.89 7.09
CA ARG A 8 16.84 3.83 8.54
C ARG A 8 17.28 2.50 9.13
N ILE A 9 16.91 1.39 8.51
CA ILE A 9 17.29 0.04 8.98
C ILE A 9 18.80 -0.15 8.88
N LEU A 10 19.42 0.26 7.77
CA LEU A 10 20.86 0.21 7.60
C LEU A 10 21.58 1.06 8.64
N SER A 11 21.13 2.29 8.88
CA SER A 11 21.70 3.16 9.90
C SER A 11 21.63 2.53 11.29
N LEU A 12 20.46 1.98 11.66
CA LEU A 12 20.30 1.29 12.95
C LEU A 12 21.20 0.05 13.07
N PHE A 13 21.34 -0.72 11.99
CA PHE A 13 22.22 -1.88 11.95
C PHE A 13 23.68 -1.47 12.13
N LEU A 14 24.16 -0.50 11.35
CA LEU A 14 25.55 -0.02 11.43
C LEU A 14 25.87 0.56 12.81
N SER A 15 24.97 1.40 13.35
CA SER A 15 25.15 1.93 14.71
C SER A 15 25.17 0.81 15.76
N PHE A 16 24.34 -0.22 15.62
CA PHE A 16 24.33 -1.35 16.54
C PHE A 16 25.66 -2.11 16.50
N ILE A 17 26.18 -2.46 15.32
CA ILE A 17 27.44 -3.22 15.22
C ILE A 17 28.67 -2.39 15.67
N GLU A 18 28.64 -1.06 15.52
CA GLU A 18 29.67 -0.17 16.10
C GLU A 18 29.71 -0.31 17.62
N THR A 19 28.57 -0.44 18.31
CA THR A 19 28.55 -0.71 19.76
C THR A 19 29.13 -2.06 20.14
N GLN A 20 29.19 -3.01 19.19
CA GLN A 20 29.79 -4.33 19.35
C GLN A 20 31.26 -4.40 18.91
N ASN A 21 31.94 -3.23 18.84
CA ASN A 21 33.35 -3.07 18.44
C ASN A 21 33.69 -3.38 16.97
N ALA A 22 32.73 -3.54 16.09
CA ALA A 22 32.94 -3.65 14.65
C ALA A 22 33.05 -2.22 14.06
N LYS A 23 34.25 -1.74 13.81
CA LYS A 23 34.47 -0.37 13.29
C LYS A 23 34.56 -0.31 11.77
N LYS A 24 34.77 -1.44 11.11
CA LYS A 24 34.82 -1.59 9.66
C LYS A 24 33.84 -2.66 9.21
N LEU A 25 33.45 -2.62 7.93
CA LEU A 25 32.60 -3.65 7.35
C LEU A 25 33.22 -5.05 7.39
N GLU A 26 34.55 -5.12 7.32
CA GLU A 26 35.32 -6.35 7.42
C GLU A 26 35.23 -7.01 8.81
N ASP A 27 34.95 -6.22 9.86
CA ASP A 27 34.78 -6.70 11.23
C ASP A 27 33.43 -7.36 11.50
N ILE A 28 32.50 -7.23 10.55
CA ILE A 28 31.16 -7.79 10.71
C ILE A 28 31.24 -9.31 10.72
N SER A 29 30.70 -9.90 11.79
CA SER A 29 30.65 -11.34 11.98
C SER A 29 29.21 -11.86 11.96
N ILE A 30 29.05 -13.17 11.86
CA ILE A 30 27.75 -13.85 11.95
C ILE A 30 27.04 -13.52 13.28
N ASN A 31 27.82 -13.44 14.38
CA ASN A 31 27.26 -13.11 15.70
C ASN A 31 26.71 -11.68 15.74
N HIS A 32 27.37 -10.72 15.09
CA HIS A 32 26.88 -9.35 14.98
C HIS A 32 25.55 -9.29 14.21
N ILE A 33 25.40 -10.07 13.13
CA ILE A 33 24.17 -10.16 12.35
C ILE A 33 23.03 -10.76 13.18
N ALA A 34 23.29 -11.85 13.90
CA ALA A 34 22.32 -12.52 14.75
C ALA A 34 21.83 -11.61 15.89
N ALA A 35 22.76 -10.99 16.61
CA ALA A 35 22.43 -10.06 17.69
C ALA A 35 21.64 -8.84 17.21
N ALA A 36 22.03 -8.24 16.08
CA ALA A 36 21.31 -7.12 15.49
C ALA A 36 19.90 -7.52 15.02
N PHE A 37 19.74 -8.74 14.51
CA PHE A 37 18.45 -9.28 14.11
C PHE A 37 17.50 -9.47 15.32
N GLU A 38 18.00 -10.01 16.42
CA GLU A 38 17.24 -10.18 17.67
C GLU A 38 16.82 -8.82 18.28
N ALA A 39 17.70 -7.84 18.23
CA ALA A 39 17.43 -6.48 18.71
C ALA A 39 16.45 -5.70 17.81
N SER A 40 16.22 -6.17 16.59
CA SER A 40 15.34 -5.46 15.64
C SER A 40 13.87 -5.63 15.96
N THR A 41 13.12 -4.53 16.05
CA THR A 41 11.67 -4.51 16.22
C THR A 41 10.91 -4.91 14.95
N ASP A 42 11.53 -4.77 13.76
CA ASP A 42 10.97 -5.13 12.46
C ASP A 42 11.88 -6.13 11.73
N GLN A 43 11.85 -7.36 12.21
CA GLN A 43 12.68 -8.43 11.70
C GLN A 43 12.46 -8.75 10.21
N ASN A 44 11.25 -8.51 9.68
CA ASN A 44 10.96 -8.77 8.26
C ASN A 44 11.67 -7.80 7.32
N HIS A 45 11.61 -6.50 7.65
CA HIS A 45 12.28 -5.47 6.88
C HIS A 45 13.80 -5.50 7.10
N PHE A 46 14.23 -5.74 8.34
CA PHE A 46 15.63 -5.96 8.67
C PHE A 46 16.24 -7.04 7.76
N ARG A 47 15.64 -8.21 7.73
CA ARG A 47 16.15 -9.36 6.97
C ARG A 47 16.35 -9.06 5.48
N SER A 48 15.33 -8.42 4.83
CA SER A 48 15.44 -8.12 3.40
C SER A 48 16.51 -7.06 3.13
N THR A 49 16.54 -6.01 3.95
CA THR A 49 17.46 -4.89 3.79
C THR A 49 18.91 -5.29 4.07
N ILE A 50 19.15 -5.99 5.18
CA ILE A 50 20.52 -6.38 5.57
C ILE A 50 21.07 -7.47 4.64
N ARG A 51 20.24 -8.40 4.17
CA ARG A 51 20.68 -9.41 3.19
C ARG A 51 21.12 -8.75 1.89
N GLU A 52 20.35 -7.83 1.35
CA GLU A 52 20.71 -7.10 0.13
C GLU A 52 21.97 -6.26 0.33
N PHE A 53 22.09 -5.58 1.48
CA PHE A 53 23.28 -4.78 1.81
C PHE A 53 24.56 -5.64 1.89
N LEU A 54 24.51 -6.76 2.62
CA LEU A 54 25.67 -7.65 2.79
C LEU A 54 26.08 -8.30 1.46
N SER A 55 25.11 -8.67 0.60
CA SER A 55 25.40 -9.16 -0.75
C SER A 55 26.08 -8.09 -1.59
N PHE A 56 25.51 -6.89 -1.62
CA PHE A 56 26.06 -5.75 -2.34
C PHE A 56 27.48 -5.38 -1.85
N ALA A 57 27.70 -5.35 -0.53
CA ALA A 57 29.01 -5.03 0.04
C ALA A 57 30.09 -6.06 -0.33
N ALA A 58 29.74 -7.34 -0.37
CA ALA A 58 30.65 -8.38 -0.81
C ALA A 58 30.93 -8.32 -2.33
N GLU A 59 29.90 -8.10 -3.15
CA GLU A 59 30.03 -7.96 -4.61
C GLU A 59 30.91 -6.77 -5.02
N ASN A 60 30.91 -5.70 -4.21
CA ASN A 60 31.75 -4.51 -4.43
C ASN A 60 33.11 -4.56 -3.71
N GLY A 61 33.46 -5.68 -3.11
CA GLY A 61 34.76 -5.87 -2.45
C GLY A 61 34.93 -5.11 -1.13
N TRP A 62 33.83 -4.60 -0.54
CA TRP A 62 33.87 -3.91 0.77
C TRP A 62 33.92 -4.89 1.95
N MET A 63 33.61 -6.15 1.68
CA MET A 63 33.70 -7.25 2.63
C MET A 63 34.39 -8.45 1.96
N PRO A 64 35.25 -9.18 2.68
CA PRO A 64 35.99 -10.31 2.13
C PRO A 64 35.08 -11.53 1.87
N THR A 65 33.93 -11.61 2.56
CA THR A 65 33.02 -12.74 2.50
C THR A 65 31.57 -12.27 2.44
N ASN A 66 30.77 -12.93 1.61
CA ASN A 66 29.33 -12.67 1.55
C ASN A 66 28.62 -13.33 2.75
N LEU A 67 28.24 -12.52 3.73
CA LEU A 67 27.52 -12.97 4.93
C LEU A 67 26.00 -12.94 4.77
N SER A 68 25.46 -12.60 3.61
CA SER A 68 24.03 -12.47 3.39
C SER A 68 23.22 -13.76 3.65
N CYS A 69 23.85 -14.93 3.46
CA CYS A 69 23.22 -16.23 3.70
C CYS A 69 22.98 -16.51 5.19
N PHE A 70 23.74 -15.86 6.09
CA PHE A 70 23.61 -16.01 7.54
C PHE A 70 22.53 -15.11 8.15
N VAL A 71 21.97 -14.18 7.39
CA VAL A 71 20.80 -13.43 7.86
C VAL A 71 19.62 -14.38 8.09
N PRO A 72 19.06 -14.46 9.34
CA PRO A 72 18.07 -15.47 9.71
C PRO A 72 16.88 -15.53 8.74
N LYS A 73 16.40 -16.73 8.43
CA LYS A 73 15.21 -16.95 7.59
C LYS A 73 13.99 -17.03 8.49
N ILE A 74 13.04 -16.11 8.33
CA ILE A 74 11.75 -16.21 8.99
C ILE A 74 10.79 -16.92 8.04
N ARG A 75 10.13 -17.96 8.49
CA ARG A 75 8.98 -18.53 7.78
C ARG A 75 7.84 -17.51 7.86
N ARG A 76 7.49 -16.90 6.72
CA ARG A 76 6.30 -16.07 6.66
C ARG A 76 5.08 -16.97 6.79
N HIS A 77 4.42 -16.96 7.94
CA HIS A 77 3.05 -17.42 8.01
C HIS A 77 2.21 -16.45 7.15
N ARG A 78 1.77 -16.91 5.99
CA ARG A 78 0.74 -16.19 5.23
C ARG A 78 -0.55 -16.35 6.03
N GLY A 79 -0.88 -15.35 6.84
CA GLY A 79 -2.18 -15.31 7.50
C GLY A 79 -3.31 -15.29 6.46
N VAL A 80 -4.48 -15.75 6.86
CA VAL A 80 -5.68 -15.66 6.04
C VAL A 80 -5.92 -14.17 5.71
N PRO A 81 -6.19 -13.81 4.45
CA PRO A 81 -6.51 -12.44 4.10
C PRO A 81 -7.71 -11.94 4.90
N THR A 82 -7.63 -10.73 5.41
CA THR A 82 -8.78 -10.07 6.02
C THR A 82 -9.81 -9.77 4.92
N VAL A 83 -11.05 -10.17 5.15
CA VAL A 83 -12.17 -9.90 4.27
C VAL A 83 -13.34 -9.32 5.08
N TYR A 84 -14.07 -8.40 4.46
CA TYR A 84 -15.36 -7.90 4.91
C TYR A 84 -16.45 -8.45 4.00
N SER A 85 -17.65 -8.58 4.52
CA SER A 85 -18.80 -9.01 3.70
C SER A 85 -19.17 -7.93 2.68
N THR A 86 -19.88 -8.32 1.64
CA THR A 86 -20.41 -7.33 0.67
C THR A 86 -21.31 -6.33 1.38
N ASP A 87 -22.15 -6.78 2.31
CA ASP A 87 -23.06 -5.93 3.08
C ASP A 87 -22.31 -4.91 3.97
N ASP A 88 -21.19 -5.33 4.61
CA ASP A 88 -20.32 -4.41 5.36
C ASP A 88 -19.78 -3.30 4.46
N ILE A 89 -19.31 -3.66 3.26
CA ILE A 89 -18.75 -2.72 2.30
C ILE A 89 -19.81 -1.76 1.78
N GLU A 90 -20.99 -2.28 1.42
CA GLU A 90 -22.13 -1.46 0.97
C GLU A 90 -22.60 -0.51 2.07
N THR A 91 -22.65 -0.97 3.30
CA THR A 91 -22.99 -0.12 4.46
C THR A 91 -21.99 1.03 4.61
N CYS A 92 -20.68 0.75 4.52
CA CYS A 92 -19.66 1.81 4.53
C CYS A 92 -19.84 2.80 3.38
N LEU A 93 -20.05 2.32 2.15
CA LEU A 93 -20.24 3.17 0.99
C LEU A 93 -21.50 4.04 1.10
N ALA A 94 -22.60 3.48 1.61
CA ALA A 94 -23.87 4.17 1.78
C ALA A 94 -23.81 5.27 2.87
N SER A 95 -22.99 5.09 3.90
CA SER A 95 -22.85 6.03 5.01
C SER A 95 -22.03 7.28 4.67
N ILE A 96 -21.34 7.30 3.52
CA ILE A 96 -20.51 8.45 3.14
C ILE A 96 -21.39 9.65 2.78
N ASP A 97 -21.14 10.78 3.45
CA ASP A 97 -21.80 12.06 3.13
C ASP A 97 -21.29 12.63 1.80
N ARG A 98 -22.00 12.33 0.72
CA ARG A 98 -21.70 12.79 -0.64
C ARG A 98 -22.15 14.22 -0.93
N THR A 99 -22.61 14.99 0.04
CA THR A 99 -22.87 16.43 -0.13
C THR A 99 -21.57 17.23 -0.10
N THR A 100 -20.59 16.75 0.65
CA THR A 100 -19.28 17.38 0.79
C THR A 100 -18.31 17.00 -0.34
N GLN A 101 -17.35 17.90 -0.63
CA GLN A 101 -16.27 17.62 -1.59
C GLN A 101 -15.43 16.41 -1.18
N SER A 102 -15.07 16.32 0.10
CA SER A 102 -14.30 15.20 0.66
C SER A 102 -15.05 13.88 0.53
N GLY A 103 -16.33 13.87 0.88
CA GLY A 103 -17.15 12.67 0.78
C GLY A 103 -17.34 12.19 -0.65
N LYS A 104 -17.56 13.09 -1.63
CA LYS A 104 -17.60 12.72 -3.06
C LYS A 104 -16.31 12.04 -3.49
N ARG A 105 -15.16 12.58 -3.08
CA ARG A 105 -13.85 11.98 -3.35
C ARG A 105 -13.72 10.59 -2.72
N THR A 106 -13.90 10.50 -1.40
CA THR A 106 -13.76 9.26 -0.64
C THR A 106 -14.69 8.17 -1.19
N TYR A 107 -15.94 8.53 -1.54
CA TYR A 107 -16.87 7.61 -2.17
C TYR A 107 -16.35 7.06 -3.50
N ALA A 108 -15.89 7.94 -4.41
CA ALA A 108 -15.41 7.51 -5.72
C ALA A 108 -14.16 6.60 -5.58
N GLU A 109 -13.21 6.94 -4.70
CA GLU A 109 -12.00 6.15 -4.48
C GLU A 109 -12.30 4.77 -3.87
N LEU A 110 -13.14 4.72 -2.82
CA LEU A 110 -13.52 3.45 -2.18
C LEU A 110 -14.33 2.58 -3.14
N LEU A 111 -15.21 3.18 -3.95
CA LEU A 111 -15.99 2.46 -4.95
C LEU A 111 -15.09 1.80 -6.00
N ILE A 112 -14.09 2.52 -6.52
CA ILE A 112 -13.08 1.97 -7.43
C ILE A 112 -12.35 0.77 -6.80
N CYS A 113 -11.93 0.90 -5.55
CA CYS A 113 -11.24 -0.18 -4.86
C CYS A 113 -12.16 -1.38 -4.60
N ALA A 114 -13.42 -1.15 -4.25
CA ALA A 114 -14.39 -2.19 -3.94
C ALA A 114 -14.87 -2.94 -5.20
N ARG A 115 -15.13 -2.24 -6.30
CA ARG A 115 -15.69 -2.82 -7.53
C ARG A 115 -14.64 -3.38 -8.49
N LEU A 116 -13.51 -2.70 -8.62
CA LEU A 116 -12.45 -3.08 -9.56
C LEU A 116 -11.26 -3.74 -8.87
N GLY A 117 -11.24 -3.77 -7.55
CA GLY A 117 -10.13 -4.31 -6.79
C GLY A 117 -8.79 -3.60 -7.05
N LEU A 118 -8.80 -2.34 -7.46
CA LEU A 118 -7.56 -1.58 -7.61
C LEU A 118 -6.82 -1.47 -6.28
N ARG A 119 -5.51 -1.43 -6.35
CA ARG A 119 -4.73 -1.10 -5.15
C ARG A 119 -4.98 0.35 -4.78
N ASN A 120 -4.99 0.63 -3.50
CA ASN A 120 -5.14 1.99 -2.97
C ASN A 120 -4.19 3.00 -3.64
N THR A 121 -2.91 2.64 -3.80
CA THR A 121 -1.94 3.49 -4.53
C THR A 121 -2.35 3.77 -5.96
N ASP A 122 -2.82 2.76 -6.70
CA ASP A 122 -3.20 2.91 -8.10
C ASP A 122 -4.48 3.76 -8.22
N ALA A 123 -5.42 3.61 -7.28
CA ALA A 123 -6.63 4.43 -7.23
C ALA A 123 -6.34 5.90 -6.90
N CYS A 124 -5.48 6.17 -5.88
CA CYS A 124 -5.10 7.54 -5.49
C CYS A 124 -4.35 8.29 -6.60
N GLU A 125 -3.57 7.57 -7.42
CA GLU A 125 -2.75 8.17 -8.49
C GLU A 125 -3.43 8.17 -9.86
N LEU A 126 -4.73 7.84 -9.92
CA LEU A 126 -5.50 7.84 -11.17
C LEU A 126 -5.50 9.23 -11.80
N LYS A 127 -5.19 9.28 -13.11
CA LYS A 127 -5.12 10.51 -13.90
C LYS A 127 -6.30 10.61 -14.87
N PHE A 128 -6.58 11.83 -15.33
CA PHE A 128 -7.57 12.04 -16.38
C PHE A 128 -7.22 11.29 -17.66
N SER A 129 -5.94 11.17 -17.99
CA SER A 129 -5.46 10.44 -19.17
C SER A 129 -5.67 8.93 -19.09
N ASP A 130 -5.90 8.40 -17.90
CA ASP A 130 -6.07 6.96 -17.68
C ASP A 130 -7.50 6.51 -17.97
N ILE A 131 -8.44 7.44 -18.15
CA ILE A 131 -9.85 7.15 -18.41
C ILE A 131 -10.20 7.46 -19.86
N ASP A 132 -10.62 6.44 -20.60
CA ASP A 132 -11.27 6.59 -21.90
C ASP A 132 -12.80 6.63 -21.69
N TRP A 133 -13.34 7.84 -21.68
CA TRP A 133 -14.77 8.09 -21.45
C TRP A 133 -15.66 7.56 -22.57
N VAL A 134 -15.12 7.41 -23.78
CA VAL A 134 -15.85 6.91 -24.96
C VAL A 134 -15.90 5.39 -24.94
N LYS A 135 -14.74 4.76 -24.74
CA LYS A 135 -14.63 3.29 -24.67
C LYS A 135 -15.07 2.73 -23.33
N LYS A 136 -15.32 3.59 -22.33
CA LYS A 136 -15.67 3.18 -20.98
C LYS A 136 -14.62 2.24 -20.37
N THR A 137 -13.36 2.66 -20.41
CA THR A 137 -12.24 1.89 -19.85
C THR A 137 -11.33 2.76 -18.98
N ILE A 138 -10.68 2.11 -18.01
CA ILE A 138 -9.62 2.67 -17.18
C ILE A 138 -8.35 1.89 -17.53
N SER A 139 -7.32 2.57 -18.01
CA SER A 139 -6.04 1.98 -18.44
C SER A 139 -4.91 2.54 -17.58
N ILE A 140 -4.29 1.71 -16.75
CA ILE A 140 -3.20 2.11 -15.85
C ILE A 140 -2.00 1.18 -15.98
N VAL A 141 -0.83 1.68 -15.58
CA VAL A 141 0.33 0.84 -15.28
C VAL A 141 0.44 0.72 -13.77
N GLN A 142 0.29 -0.50 -13.25
CA GLN A 142 0.28 -0.73 -11.80
C GLN A 142 1.60 -0.29 -11.16
N MET A 143 1.56 0.62 -10.20
CA MET A 143 2.74 1.20 -9.53
C MET A 143 3.66 0.13 -8.90
N LYS A 144 3.10 -0.91 -8.33
CA LYS A 144 3.87 -1.95 -7.62
C LYS A 144 4.54 -2.96 -8.54
N THR A 145 3.95 -3.26 -9.70
CA THR A 145 4.38 -4.38 -10.56
C THR A 145 4.86 -3.93 -11.93
N GLY A 146 4.58 -2.69 -12.33
CA GLY A 146 4.85 -2.20 -13.69
C GLY A 146 3.98 -2.84 -14.78
N ILE A 147 2.97 -3.65 -14.41
CA ILE A 147 2.14 -4.36 -15.36
C ILE A 147 0.99 -3.45 -15.82
N PRO A 148 0.77 -3.31 -17.15
CA PRO A 148 -0.39 -2.60 -17.65
C PRO A 148 -1.67 -3.37 -17.33
N LEU A 149 -2.73 -2.63 -17.01
CA LEU A 149 -4.04 -3.16 -16.65
C LEU A 149 -5.11 -2.29 -17.28
N VAL A 150 -6.07 -2.93 -17.95
CA VAL A 150 -7.25 -2.30 -18.53
C VAL A 150 -8.48 -2.87 -17.82
N LEU A 151 -9.32 -1.98 -17.28
CA LEU A 151 -10.53 -2.32 -16.54
C LEU A 151 -11.74 -1.60 -17.15
N PRO A 152 -12.96 -2.14 -17.00
CA PRO A 152 -14.15 -1.44 -17.41
C PRO A 152 -14.42 -0.23 -16.50
N LEU A 153 -14.83 0.90 -17.07
CA LEU A 153 -15.37 2.02 -16.33
C LEU A 153 -16.88 1.75 -16.10
N LEU A 154 -17.20 1.20 -14.94
CA LEU A 154 -18.58 0.88 -14.59
C LEU A 154 -19.41 2.17 -14.47
N PRO A 155 -20.72 2.16 -14.83
CA PRO A 155 -21.58 3.36 -14.81
C PRO A 155 -21.60 4.05 -13.42
N GLU A 156 -21.64 3.27 -12.34
CA GLU A 156 -21.63 3.81 -10.97
C GLU A 156 -20.28 4.50 -10.62
N ILE A 157 -19.17 3.99 -11.13
CA ILE A 157 -17.84 4.59 -10.95
C ILE A 157 -17.73 5.88 -11.77
N GLU A 158 -18.20 5.83 -13.01
CA GLU A 158 -18.25 7.01 -13.89
C GLU A 158 -19.05 8.16 -13.24
N ASP A 159 -20.25 7.88 -12.74
CA ASP A 159 -21.07 8.87 -12.04
C ASP A 159 -20.35 9.43 -10.80
N ALA A 160 -19.76 8.56 -9.98
CA ALA A 160 -19.05 8.97 -8.78
C ALA A 160 -17.83 9.87 -9.10
N ILE A 161 -17.04 9.49 -10.10
CA ILE A 161 -15.89 10.29 -10.54
C ILE A 161 -16.38 11.66 -11.08
N ASN A 162 -17.41 11.69 -11.94
CA ASN A 162 -17.91 12.93 -12.50
C ASN A 162 -18.47 13.88 -11.43
N ARG A 163 -19.19 13.36 -10.43
CA ARG A 163 -19.66 14.16 -9.29
C ARG A 163 -18.52 14.73 -8.46
N TYR A 164 -17.42 13.98 -8.33
CA TYR A 164 -16.25 14.49 -7.65
C TYR A 164 -15.53 15.54 -8.52
N ILE A 165 -15.32 15.31 -9.81
CA ILE A 165 -14.67 16.25 -10.72
C ILE A 165 -15.40 17.62 -10.71
N ALA A 166 -16.74 17.61 -10.70
CA ALA A 166 -17.53 18.83 -10.60
C ALA A 166 -17.32 19.62 -9.29
N ALA A 167 -16.85 18.96 -8.23
CA ALA A 167 -16.56 19.57 -6.94
C ALA A 167 -15.05 19.64 -6.62
N ARG A 168 -14.20 19.12 -7.50
CA ARG A 168 -12.74 19.05 -7.32
C ARG A 168 -12.12 20.45 -7.19
N PRO A 169 -11.12 20.65 -6.33
CA PRO A 169 -10.37 21.90 -6.30
C PRO A 169 -9.75 22.21 -7.67
N GLN A 170 -9.77 23.48 -8.08
CA GLN A 170 -9.07 23.90 -9.30
C GLN A 170 -7.57 23.66 -9.14
N SER A 171 -6.99 22.96 -10.08
CA SER A 171 -5.57 22.61 -10.09
C SER A 171 -5.16 22.14 -11.48
N ASP A 172 -3.95 22.47 -11.91
CA ASP A 172 -3.34 22.03 -13.18
C ASP A 172 -2.78 20.61 -13.11
N LEU A 173 -2.88 19.95 -11.95
CA LEU A 173 -2.42 18.58 -11.78
C LEU A 173 -3.30 17.60 -12.56
N SER A 174 -2.66 16.67 -13.25
CA SER A 174 -3.31 15.64 -14.08
C SER A 174 -4.04 14.56 -13.26
N PHE A 175 -3.83 14.50 -11.95
CA PHE A 175 -4.46 13.52 -11.06
C PHE A 175 -5.93 13.85 -10.82
N ILE A 176 -6.79 12.84 -10.85
CA ILE A 176 -8.22 13.03 -10.55
C ILE A 176 -8.39 13.38 -9.07
N PHE A 177 -7.82 12.59 -8.17
CA PHE A 177 -8.02 12.71 -6.73
C PHE A 177 -6.95 13.60 -6.07
N LEU A 178 -7.41 14.65 -5.40
CA LEU A 178 -6.55 15.63 -4.74
C LEU A 178 -6.92 15.75 -3.26
N ARG A 179 -5.97 16.27 -2.49
CA ARG A 179 -6.25 16.73 -1.12
C ARG A 179 -7.29 17.86 -1.17
N HIS A 180 -8.20 17.88 -0.20
CA HIS A 180 -9.23 18.92 -0.11
C HIS A 180 -8.72 20.23 0.52
N LYS A 181 -7.52 20.25 1.12
CA LYS A 181 -6.87 21.44 1.68
C LYS A 181 -5.64 21.80 0.87
N ALA A 182 -5.46 23.09 0.61
CA ALA A 182 -4.26 23.59 -0.04
C ALA A 182 -3.00 23.26 0.79
N PRO A 183 -1.84 23.06 0.14
CA PRO A 183 -1.66 22.93 -1.31
C PRO A 183 -2.28 21.61 -1.84
N TYR A 184 -2.94 21.70 -3.00
CA TYR A 184 -3.69 20.60 -3.60
C TYR A 184 -2.77 19.58 -4.27
N TYR A 185 -2.12 18.74 -3.49
CA TYR A 185 -1.31 17.64 -3.98
C TYR A 185 -2.16 16.40 -4.26
N PRO A 186 -1.62 15.43 -5.03
CA PRO A 186 -2.22 14.11 -5.17
C PRO A 186 -2.48 13.48 -3.80
N LEU A 187 -3.51 12.67 -3.71
CA LEU A 187 -3.88 12.02 -2.47
C LEU A 187 -2.83 10.97 -2.06
N ARG A 188 -2.65 10.80 -0.76
CA ARG A 188 -1.82 9.72 -0.22
C ARG A 188 -2.68 8.52 0.16
N ASN A 189 -2.18 7.33 -0.10
CA ASN A 189 -2.86 6.07 0.28
C ASN A 189 -3.26 6.00 1.76
N SER A 190 -2.46 6.56 2.66
CA SER A 190 -2.80 6.61 4.09
C SER A 190 -4.10 7.36 4.39
N THR A 191 -4.51 8.27 3.50
CA THR A 191 -5.78 9.00 3.66
C THR A 191 -6.97 8.06 3.44
N LEU A 192 -6.95 7.28 2.37
CA LEU A 192 -8.03 6.34 2.07
C LEU A 192 -8.11 5.20 3.11
N ASP A 193 -6.95 4.73 3.59
CA ASP A 193 -6.89 3.75 4.68
C ASP A 193 -7.55 4.29 5.96
N TYR A 194 -7.27 5.55 6.31
CA TYR A 194 -7.88 6.22 7.46
C TYR A 194 -9.39 6.40 7.29
N GLU A 195 -9.85 6.86 6.12
CA GLU A 195 -11.27 7.05 5.84
C GLU A 195 -12.04 5.72 5.92
N LEU A 196 -11.50 4.63 5.34
CA LEU A 196 -12.13 3.32 5.45
C LEU A 196 -12.18 2.83 6.92
N GLN A 197 -11.08 2.98 7.67
CA GLN A 197 -11.07 2.60 9.08
C GLN A 197 -12.16 3.34 9.86
N LYS A 198 -12.28 4.65 9.65
CA LYS A 198 -13.30 5.48 10.29
C LYS A 198 -14.71 5.00 9.95
N LEU A 199 -14.99 4.72 8.66
CA LEU A 199 -16.29 4.22 8.21
C LEU A 199 -16.63 2.86 8.84
N LEU A 200 -15.67 1.93 8.93
CA LEU A 200 -15.89 0.63 9.59
C LEU A 200 -16.27 0.81 11.07
N GLU A 201 -15.58 1.71 11.77
CA GLU A 201 -15.83 2.00 13.19
C GLU A 201 -17.18 2.71 13.40
N GLU A 202 -17.49 3.74 12.60
CA GLU A 202 -18.75 4.50 12.69
C GLU A 202 -20.00 3.66 12.37
N ASN A 203 -19.86 2.66 11.51
CA ASN A 203 -20.94 1.74 11.19
C ASN A 203 -21.00 0.49 12.09
N GLY A 204 -20.16 0.42 13.14
CA GLY A 204 -20.17 -0.69 14.09
C GLY A 204 -19.74 -2.04 13.50
N ILE A 205 -19.01 -2.03 12.39
CA ILE A 205 -18.55 -3.25 11.74
C ILE A 205 -17.44 -3.88 12.57
N ASN A 206 -17.56 -5.19 12.84
CA ASN A 206 -16.56 -5.90 13.63
C ASN A 206 -15.21 -5.94 12.92
N THR A 207 -14.22 -5.30 13.53
CA THR A 207 -12.84 -5.19 13.05
C THR A 207 -11.83 -5.93 13.93
N ASP A 208 -12.27 -6.71 14.93
CA ASP A 208 -11.38 -7.42 15.86
C ASP A 208 -10.49 -8.42 15.12
N GLY A 209 -9.18 -8.29 15.31
CA GLY A 209 -8.18 -9.09 14.62
C GLY A 209 -8.09 -8.88 13.11
N LYS A 210 -8.86 -7.94 12.54
CA LYS A 210 -8.90 -7.65 11.11
C LYS A 210 -8.03 -6.44 10.75
N LYS A 211 -7.46 -6.45 9.54
CA LYS A 211 -6.85 -5.26 8.94
C LYS A 211 -7.97 -4.29 8.51
N LYS A 212 -7.72 -2.98 8.63
CA LYS A 212 -8.71 -1.93 8.38
C LYS A 212 -8.41 -1.05 7.15
N GLY A 213 -7.29 -1.29 6.45
CA GLY A 213 -6.89 -0.49 5.29
C GLY A 213 -7.62 -0.88 4.00
N ALA A 214 -7.65 0.01 3.02
CA ALA A 214 -8.35 -0.15 1.74
C ALA A 214 -7.90 -1.38 0.92
N HIS A 215 -6.73 -1.96 1.21
CA HIS A 215 -6.31 -3.23 0.62
C HIS A 215 -7.26 -4.40 0.95
N THR A 216 -8.02 -4.30 2.04
CA THR A 216 -9.02 -5.31 2.42
C THR A 216 -10.18 -5.36 1.44
N LEU A 217 -10.56 -4.25 0.81
CA LEU A 217 -11.60 -4.20 -0.22
C LEU A 217 -11.24 -5.11 -1.40
N ARG A 218 -9.98 -5.04 -1.86
CA ARG A 218 -9.48 -5.93 -2.91
C ARG A 218 -9.50 -7.41 -2.48
N SER A 219 -9.12 -7.71 -1.24
CA SER A 219 -9.18 -9.08 -0.71
C SER A 219 -10.62 -9.58 -0.59
N SER A 220 -11.55 -8.70 -0.21
CA SER A 220 -12.98 -9.01 -0.10
C SER A 220 -13.58 -9.30 -1.47
N LEU A 221 -13.32 -8.44 -2.47
CA LEU A 221 -13.75 -8.66 -3.84
C LEU A 221 -13.23 -9.99 -4.40
N ALA A 222 -11.92 -10.25 -4.26
CA ALA A 222 -11.33 -11.50 -4.73
C ALA A 222 -11.97 -12.73 -4.05
N SER A 223 -12.27 -12.64 -2.74
CA SER A 223 -12.93 -13.72 -2.00
C SER A 223 -14.38 -13.92 -2.45
N SER A 224 -15.11 -12.85 -2.78
CA SER A 224 -16.48 -12.93 -3.31
C SER A 224 -16.49 -13.62 -4.68
N LEU A 225 -15.64 -13.16 -5.60
CA LEU A 225 -15.52 -13.75 -6.94
C LEU A 225 -15.17 -15.25 -6.90
N LEU A 226 -14.23 -15.64 -6.02
CA LEU A 226 -13.89 -17.05 -5.83
C LEU A 226 -15.06 -17.89 -5.31
N LYS A 227 -15.90 -17.34 -4.41
CA LYS A 227 -17.12 -18.03 -3.92
C LYS A 227 -18.15 -18.22 -5.04
N GLU A 228 -18.21 -17.28 -5.99
CA GLU A 228 -19.09 -17.34 -7.17
C GLU A 228 -18.52 -18.22 -8.30
N GLY A 229 -17.33 -18.83 -8.10
CA GLY A 229 -16.70 -19.71 -9.07
C GLY A 229 -15.99 -18.99 -10.22
N ILE A 230 -15.75 -17.70 -10.08
CA ILE A 230 -14.99 -16.90 -11.04
C ILE A 230 -13.50 -16.98 -10.67
N HIS A 231 -12.67 -17.52 -11.57
CA HIS A 231 -11.23 -17.77 -11.39
C HIS A 231 -10.36 -16.84 -12.22
#